data_621d24f496a2b33e56f31a7610b971b1
#
_entry.id   621d24f496a2b33e56f31a7610b971b1
#
_cell.length_a   1.000
_cell.length_b   1.000
_cell.length_c   1.000
_cell.angle_alpha   90.00
_cell.angle_beta   90.00
_cell.angle_gamma   90.00
#
_symmetry.space_group_name_H-M   'P 1'
#
loop_
_entity.id
_entity.type
_entity.pdbx_description
1 polymer ?
#
loop_
_entity_poly.entity_id
_entity_poly.type
_entity_poly.pdbx_seq_one_letter_code
_entity_poly.pdbx_strand_id
1 'polypeptide(L)'
;MKKQLLIEKRKKARQLHKEKGWSIRKISRCLVAGKDNVGMWVKMSDKEIQQDNRGWKKGNPRKYTKEQKKEIKKIRRQLEKEGSFFIGSLVIQGNYNKLHTTTVSKSFVDRTLKEYKMVKTPQKKRKGVSKYMKYPQHTLNKMGKCMMSVDFIGPKYLKGSGDRINFLSCKYIRPRKEGIIKRVEGQTTDEAIRVLKEVWNDNPIPDVLRIDNDSAFGANLSREKQIGSFTLFLLNLGVKPLYVAQRSPWNNGSVEGHNSVFSKKFWNKLRFTDEKEVDVKIKSFNLEYEKYTNLVNNNPPLENPEFMDDFKSADIKNKHVKKFKEHEICFLRITRRKGERGDKKEYGFIDVLKHEIKLSVDLINLFVYCVIDLKKKKLFCYTETKDGNLEEIKNINFKLKNVIY
;
A
#
# COMPACT_ATOMS: atom_id res chain seq x y z
N MET A 1 -15.72 28.41 -14.35
CA MET A 1 -16.84 29.11 -15.01
C MET A 1 -16.36 30.49 -15.38
N LYS A 2 -16.51 30.95 -16.66
CA LYS A 2 -16.12 32.28 -17.09
C LYS A 2 -16.93 33.33 -16.34
N LYS A 3 -16.35 34.47 -16.03
CA LYS A 3 -16.96 35.56 -15.23
C LYS A 3 -18.36 35.94 -15.76
N GLN A 4 -18.47 36.09 -17.07
CA GLN A 4 -19.71 36.49 -17.74
C GLN A 4 -20.85 35.48 -17.54
N LEU A 5 -20.58 34.18 -17.69
CA LEU A 5 -21.55 33.11 -17.46
C LEU A 5 -22.08 33.07 -16.01
N LEU A 6 -21.25 33.46 -15.05
CA LEU A 6 -21.67 33.52 -13.64
C LEU A 6 -22.62 34.70 -13.42
N ILE A 7 -22.29 35.86 -13.97
CA ILE A 7 -23.13 37.07 -13.88
C ILE A 7 -24.50 36.81 -14.50
N GLU A 8 -24.53 36.18 -15.67
CA GLU A 8 -25.76 35.76 -16.36
C GLU A 8 -26.60 34.81 -15.50
N LYS A 9 -25.99 33.79 -14.91
CA LYS A 9 -26.68 32.87 -13.99
C LYS A 9 -27.27 33.60 -12.76
N ARG A 10 -26.55 34.55 -12.18
CA ARG A 10 -27.01 35.35 -11.05
C ARG A 10 -28.21 36.21 -11.44
N LYS A 11 -28.13 36.93 -12.56
CA LYS A 11 -29.24 37.73 -13.10
C LYS A 11 -30.48 36.88 -13.35
N LYS A 12 -30.29 35.73 -14.03
CA LYS A 12 -31.37 34.79 -14.32
C LYS A 12 -32.00 34.20 -13.06
N ALA A 13 -31.19 33.83 -12.06
CA ALA A 13 -31.72 33.35 -10.78
C ALA A 13 -32.61 34.35 -10.08
N ARG A 14 -32.18 35.61 -10.02
CA ARG A 14 -32.94 36.69 -9.41
C ARG A 14 -34.22 36.98 -10.19
N GLN A 15 -34.15 37.01 -11.52
CA GLN A 15 -35.32 37.22 -12.39
C GLN A 15 -36.36 36.11 -12.17
N LEU A 16 -35.96 34.84 -12.22
CA LEU A 16 -36.86 33.71 -12.02
C LEU A 16 -37.51 33.71 -10.64
N HIS A 17 -36.82 34.21 -9.62
CA HIS A 17 -37.36 34.30 -8.27
C HIS A 17 -38.34 35.47 -8.14
N LYS A 18 -37.96 36.70 -8.59
CA LYS A 18 -38.78 37.92 -8.42
C LYS A 18 -39.98 37.96 -9.34
N GLU A 19 -39.77 37.64 -10.64
CA GLU A 19 -40.84 37.81 -11.65
C GLU A 19 -41.71 36.56 -11.79
N LYS A 20 -41.15 35.37 -11.60
CA LYS A 20 -41.88 34.10 -11.77
C LYS A 20 -42.20 33.36 -10.47
N GLY A 21 -41.82 33.89 -9.31
CA GLY A 21 -42.10 33.28 -8.01
C GLY A 21 -41.46 31.87 -7.79
N TRP A 22 -40.44 31.50 -8.57
CA TRP A 22 -39.86 30.18 -8.49
C TRP A 22 -39.12 29.97 -7.18
N SER A 23 -39.28 28.76 -6.60
CA SER A 23 -38.52 28.35 -5.42
C SER A 23 -37.05 28.17 -5.73
N ILE A 24 -36.19 28.39 -4.73
CA ILE A 24 -34.72 28.20 -4.83
C ILE A 24 -34.37 26.81 -5.36
N ARG A 25 -35.12 25.75 -4.98
CA ARG A 25 -34.94 24.39 -5.46
C ARG A 25 -35.19 24.26 -6.97
N LYS A 26 -36.27 24.92 -7.47
CA LYS A 26 -36.62 24.91 -8.90
C LYS A 26 -35.57 25.62 -9.73
N ILE A 27 -35.11 26.80 -9.26
CA ILE A 27 -34.06 27.60 -9.91
C ILE A 27 -32.74 26.86 -9.91
N SER A 28 -32.38 26.21 -8.81
CA SER A 28 -31.14 25.41 -8.68
C SER A 28 -31.06 24.31 -9.74
N ARG A 29 -32.18 23.62 -9.99
CA ARG A 29 -32.25 22.57 -11.04
C ARG A 29 -32.14 23.20 -12.44
N CYS A 30 -32.88 24.27 -12.70
CA CYS A 30 -32.90 24.93 -14.00
C CYS A 30 -31.53 25.51 -14.41
N LEU A 31 -30.81 26.13 -13.48
CA LEU A 31 -29.52 26.76 -13.73
C LEU A 31 -28.33 25.83 -13.52
N VAL A 32 -28.57 24.58 -13.12
CA VAL A 32 -27.53 23.63 -12.74
C VAL A 32 -26.51 24.26 -11.76
N ALA A 33 -27.04 24.74 -10.62
CA ALA A 33 -26.28 25.44 -9.58
C ALA A 33 -26.63 24.93 -8.18
N GLY A 34 -25.70 24.99 -7.23
CA GLY A 34 -25.98 24.59 -5.84
C GLY A 34 -27.07 25.46 -5.20
N LYS A 35 -27.93 24.88 -4.35
CA LYS A 35 -29.02 25.58 -3.66
C LYS A 35 -28.55 26.81 -2.88
N ASP A 36 -27.45 26.66 -2.13
CA ASP A 36 -26.88 27.73 -1.31
C ASP A 36 -26.40 28.89 -2.17
N ASN A 37 -25.79 28.61 -3.31
CA ASN A 37 -25.39 29.61 -4.28
C ASN A 37 -26.60 30.38 -4.83
N VAL A 38 -27.68 29.67 -5.20
CA VAL A 38 -28.90 30.29 -5.71
C VAL A 38 -29.55 31.13 -4.63
N GLY A 39 -29.61 30.64 -3.39
CA GLY A 39 -30.13 31.40 -2.24
C GLY A 39 -29.38 32.71 -1.99
N MET A 40 -28.05 32.68 -2.13
CA MET A 40 -27.25 33.92 -2.08
C MET A 40 -27.51 34.85 -3.28
N TRP A 41 -27.58 34.31 -4.49
CA TRP A 41 -27.75 35.10 -5.72
C TRP A 41 -29.06 35.86 -5.75
N VAL A 42 -30.13 35.26 -5.24
CA VAL A 42 -31.46 35.89 -5.16
C VAL A 42 -31.46 37.11 -4.22
N LYS A 43 -30.64 37.06 -3.16
CA LYS A 43 -30.53 38.14 -2.16
C LYS A 43 -29.52 39.23 -2.55
N MET A 44 -28.68 39.03 -3.58
CA MET A 44 -27.67 40.01 -4.00
C MET A 44 -28.28 41.28 -4.57
N SER A 45 -27.66 42.42 -4.31
CA SER A 45 -27.95 43.71 -4.95
C SER A 45 -27.47 43.73 -6.41
N ASP A 46 -27.90 44.72 -7.20
CA ASP A 46 -27.49 44.83 -8.61
C ASP A 46 -25.97 45.05 -8.77
N LYS A 47 -25.35 45.75 -7.83
CA LYS A 47 -23.90 45.96 -7.77
C LYS A 47 -23.17 44.63 -7.48
N GLU A 48 -23.65 43.82 -6.54
CA GLU A 48 -23.07 42.56 -6.15
C GLU A 48 -23.19 41.49 -7.23
N ILE A 49 -24.29 41.47 -8.00
CA ILE A 49 -24.49 40.53 -9.11
C ILE A 49 -23.40 40.71 -10.17
N GLN A 50 -22.97 41.92 -10.44
CA GLN A 50 -21.96 42.23 -11.44
C GLN A 50 -20.52 42.01 -10.95
N GLN A 51 -20.32 41.91 -9.62
CA GLN A 51 -19.01 41.69 -9.03
C GLN A 51 -18.70 40.22 -8.90
N ASP A 52 -17.57 39.78 -9.45
CA ASP A 52 -17.00 38.44 -9.18
C ASP A 52 -15.92 38.54 -8.11
N ASN A 53 -16.33 38.36 -6.87
CA ASN A 53 -15.45 38.42 -5.70
C ASN A 53 -14.71 37.10 -5.46
N ARG A 54 -14.82 36.10 -6.39
CA ARG A 54 -14.10 34.84 -6.29
C ARG A 54 -12.63 35.02 -6.66
N GLY A 55 -11.78 34.33 -5.94
CA GLY A 55 -10.34 34.33 -6.18
C GLY A 55 -9.60 35.39 -5.34
N TRP A 56 -8.34 35.51 -5.63
CA TRP A 56 -7.46 36.44 -4.91
C TRP A 56 -7.74 37.91 -5.27
N LYS A 57 -8.00 38.71 -4.30
CA LYS A 57 -8.28 40.14 -4.53
C LYS A 57 -7.00 40.85 -5.05
N LYS A 58 -7.19 41.69 -6.09
CA LYS A 58 -6.09 42.49 -6.64
C LYS A 58 -5.57 43.45 -5.53
N GLY A 59 -4.25 43.44 -5.33
CA GLY A 59 -3.61 44.26 -4.27
C GLY A 59 -3.27 43.49 -2.99
N ASN A 60 -3.91 42.35 -2.71
CA ASN A 60 -3.51 41.58 -1.55
C ASN A 60 -2.14 40.86 -1.79
N PRO A 61 -1.25 40.87 -0.80
CA PRO A 61 0.04 40.18 -0.94
C PRO A 61 -0.20 38.68 -1.08
N ARG A 62 0.47 38.06 -2.02
CA ARG A 62 0.42 36.58 -2.16
C ARG A 62 1.30 35.95 -1.08
N LYS A 63 0.84 34.84 -0.48
CA LYS A 63 1.62 34.08 0.51
C LYS A 63 2.99 33.66 -0.01
N TYR A 64 3.13 33.44 -1.32
CA TYR A 64 4.33 32.95 -1.96
C TYR A 64 4.79 33.86 -3.11
N THR A 65 6.10 34.08 -3.23
CA THR A 65 6.71 35.00 -4.20
C THR A 65 7.06 34.31 -5.53
N LYS A 66 7.43 35.13 -6.53
CA LYS A 66 7.93 34.64 -7.81
C LYS A 66 9.32 34.02 -7.67
N GLU A 67 10.13 34.54 -6.75
CA GLU A 67 11.48 34.04 -6.44
C GLU A 67 11.41 32.62 -5.88
N GLN A 68 10.49 32.36 -4.96
CA GLN A 68 10.23 31.00 -4.45
C GLN A 68 9.85 30.01 -5.54
N LYS A 69 9.05 30.44 -6.55
CA LYS A 69 8.76 29.57 -7.70
C LYS A 69 9.99 29.26 -8.56
N LYS A 70 10.87 30.27 -8.76
CA LYS A 70 12.12 30.07 -9.51
C LYS A 70 13.04 29.10 -8.78
N GLU A 71 13.15 29.22 -7.45
CA GLU A 71 13.97 28.32 -6.64
C GLU A 71 13.45 26.87 -6.66
N ILE A 72 12.13 26.67 -6.54
CA ILE A 72 11.50 25.34 -6.72
C ILE A 72 11.87 24.73 -8.08
N LYS A 73 11.85 25.53 -9.15
CA LYS A 73 12.25 25.09 -10.49
C LYS A 73 13.74 24.72 -10.55
N LYS A 74 14.60 25.48 -9.89
CA LYS A 74 16.04 25.24 -9.80
C LYS A 74 16.34 23.93 -9.07
N ILE A 75 15.75 23.73 -7.87
CA ILE A 75 15.89 22.49 -7.11
C ILE A 75 15.43 21.28 -7.95
N ARG A 76 14.30 21.38 -8.65
CA ARG A 76 13.83 20.30 -9.52
C ARG A 76 14.82 19.95 -10.62
N ARG A 77 15.40 20.94 -11.30
CA ARG A 77 16.41 20.74 -12.36
C ARG A 77 17.70 20.16 -11.83
N GLN A 78 18.12 20.59 -10.64
CA GLN A 78 19.30 20.06 -9.97
C GLN A 78 19.12 18.56 -9.67
N LEU A 79 18.01 18.15 -9.06
CA LEU A 79 17.71 16.74 -8.81
C LEU A 79 17.64 15.90 -10.10
N GLU A 80 17.15 16.48 -11.21
CA GLU A 80 17.17 15.83 -12.51
C GLU A 80 18.59 15.65 -13.06
N LYS A 81 19.45 16.68 -12.93
CA LYS A 81 20.86 16.64 -13.35
C LYS A 81 21.67 15.63 -12.53
N GLU A 82 21.42 15.54 -11.23
CA GLU A 82 22.03 14.57 -10.32
C GLU A 82 21.55 13.13 -10.54
N GLY A 83 20.55 12.92 -11.39
CA GLY A 83 20.00 11.61 -11.68
C GLY A 83 19.15 11.02 -10.56
N SER A 84 18.70 11.82 -9.57
CA SER A 84 17.92 11.37 -8.44
C SER A 84 16.67 10.58 -8.85
N PHE A 85 16.37 9.52 -8.10
CA PHE A 85 15.18 8.70 -8.35
C PHE A 85 13.89 9.39 -7.92
N PHE A 86 13.95 10.20 -6.86
CA PHE A 86 12.81 10.86 -6.23
C PHE A 86 12.87 12.37 -6.40
N ILE A 87 12.21 12.87 -7.42
CA ILE A 87 12.19 14.28 -7.85
C ILE A 87 10.80 14.91 -7.74
N GLY A 88 9.92 14.34 -6.89
CA GLY A 88 8.55 14.81 -6.71
C GLY A 88 8.44 16.00 -5.75
N SER A 89 7.23 16.56 -5.67
CA SER A 89 6.94 17.76 -4.89
C SER A 89 7.33 17.66 -3.41
N LEU A 90 7.22 16.48 -2.81
CA LEU A 90 7.55 16.27 -1.40
C LEU A 90 9.06 16.43 -1.16
N VAL A 91 9.89 15.83 -2.04
CA VAL A 91 11.35 15.94 -1.95
C VAL A 91 11.79 17.37 -2.20
N ILE A 92 11.21 18.03 -3.20
CA ILE A 92 11.51 19.44 -3.49
C ILE A 92 11.10 20.33 -2.32
N GLN A 93 9.95 20.10 -1.71
CA GLN A 93 9.53 20.80 -0.49
C GLN A 93 10.54 20.60 0.65
N GLY A 94 10.93 19.35 0.89
CA GLY A 94 11.92 19.02 1.93
C GLY A 94 13.26 19.73 1.70
N ASN A 95 13.78 19.71 0.47
CA ASN A 95 15.02 20.40 0.12
C ASN A 95 14.88 21.93 0.25
N TYR A 96 13.77 22.50 -0.25
CA TYR A 96 13.51 23.93 -0.11
C TYR A 96 13.50 24.36 1.37
N ASN A 97 12.71 23.66 2.20
CA ASN A 97 12.55 24.00 3.61
C ASN A 97 13.82 23.78 4.46
N LYS A 98 14.78 22.97 3.97
CA LYS A 98 16.11 22.84 4.58
C LYS A 98 17.07 23.97 4.20
N LEU A 99 16.95 24.51 2.99
CA LEU A 99 17.86 25.52 2.45
C LEU A 99 17.42 26.96 2.78
N HIS A 100 16.16 27.16 3.15
CA HIS A 100 15.60 28.48 3.34
C HIS A 100 14.91 28.63 4.71
N THR A 101 14.96 29.83 5.28
CA THR A 101 14.26 30.17 6.53
C THR A 101 12.73 30.22 6.35
N THR A 102 12.26 30.51 5.12
CA THR A 102 10.82 30.51 4.78
C THR A 102 10.40 29.15 4.26
N THR A 103 9.30 28.62 4.78
CA THR A 103 8.77 27.31 4.37
C THR A 103 7.74 27.40 3.25
N VAL A 104 7.72 26.39 2.39
CA VAL A 104 6.70 26.25 1.35
C VAL A 104 5.84 25.01 1.59
N SER A 105 4.56 25.07 1.21
CA SER A 105 3.69 23.90 1.29
C SER A 105 3.83 22.99 0.06
N LYS A 106 3.57 21.69 0.24
CA LYS A 106 3.54 20.72 -0.85
C LYS A 106 2.59 21.14 -1.98
N SER A 107 1.40 21.67 -1.63
CA SER A 107 0.42 22.12 -2.62
C SER A 107 0.91 23.32 -3.44
N PHE A 108 1.75 24.19 -2.87
CA PHE A 108 2.39 25.25 -3.63
C PHE A 108 3.43 24.71 -4.60
N VAL A 109 4.26 23.78 -4.16
CA VAL A 109 5.23 23.11 -5.04
C VAL A 109 4.53 22.36 -6.19
N ASP A 110 3.45 21.60 -5.90
CA ASP A 110 2.66 20.91 -6.92
C ASP A 110 2.10 21.88 -7.99
N ARG A 111 1.55 22.99 -7.57
CA ARG A 111 1.04 24.02 -8.50
C ARG A 111 2.15 24.66 -9.33
N THR A 112 3.28 24.95 -8.70
CA THR A 112 4.44 25.54 -9.38
C THR A 112 5.01 24.59 -10.45
N LEU A 113 5.15 23.30 -10.13
CA LEU A 113 5.62 22.30 -11.10
C LEU A 113 4.65 22.12 -12.27
N LYS A 114 3.34 22.19 -12.02
CA LYS A 114 2.30 22.18 -13.08
C LYS A 114 2.38 23.44 -13.96
N GLU A 115 2.53 24.60 -13.35
CA GLU A 115 2.66 25.88 -14.06
C GLU A 115 3.86 25.87 -15.01
N TYR A 116 4.99 25.31 -14.56
CA TYR A 116 6.18 25.14 -15.40
C TYR A 116 6.17 23.90 -16.31
N LYS A 117 5.05 23.17 -16.39
CA LYS A 117 4.88 21.94 -17.20
C LYS A 117 5.94 20.86 -16.89
N MET A 118 6.42 20.81 -15.64
CA MET A 118 7.44 19.86 -15.19
C MET A 118 6.87 18.53 -14.68
N VAL A 119 5.56 18.37 -14.69
CA VAL A 119 4.86 17.13 -14.32
C VAL A 119 3.87 16.72 -15.40
N LYS A 120 3.85 15.42 -15.70
CA LYS A 120 2.83 14.85 -16.59
C LYS A 120 1.50 14.72 -15.83
N THR A 121 0.39 15.09 -16.44
CA THR A 121 -0.93 14.84 -15.85
C THR A 121 -1.18 13.34 -15.84
N PRO A 122 -1.45 12.74 -14.66
CA PRO A 122 -1.71 11.31 -14.61
C PRO A 122 -3.02 11.00 -15.33
N GLN A 123 -3.00 9.94 -16.15
CA GLN A 123 -4.24 9.43 -16.76
C GLN A 123 -5.15 8.91 -15.64
N LYS A 124 -6.45 9.22 -15.73
CA LYS A 124 -7.45 8.69 -14.79
C LYS A 124 -7.48 7.16 -14.90
N LYS A 125 -7.05 6.46 -13.88
CA LYS A 125 -7.22 5.01 -13.78
C LYS A 125 -8.71 4.70 -13.63
N ARG A 126 -9.19 3.67 -14.35
CA ARG A 126 -10.52 3.12 -14.12
C ARG A 126 -10.58 2.62 -12.67
N LYS A 127 -11.65 2.95 -11.95
CA LYS A 127 -11.87 2.43 -10.59
C LYS A 127 -12.10 0.92 -10.71
N GLY A 128 -11.27 0.14 -10.04
CA GLY A 128 -11.42 -1.32 -9.99
C GLY A 128 -12.69 -1.75 -9.26
N VAL A 129 -13.15 -2.95 -9.57
CA VAL A 129 -14.42 -3.54 -9.08
C VAL A 129 -14.35 -3.98 -7.60
N SER A 130 -13.18 -3.98 -6.96
CA SER A 130 -12.93 -4.57 -5.65
C SER A 130 -13.51 -3.82 -4.43
N LYS A 131 -14.47 -2.93 -4.62
CA LYS A 131 -15.05 -2.13 -3.53
C LYS A 131 -16.04 -2.86 -2.62
N TYR A 132 -16.42 -4.09 -2.95
CA TYR A 132 -17.54 -4.78 -2.31
C TYR A 132 -17.15 -5.75 -1.20
N MET A 133 -15.89 -6.19 -1.13
CA MET A 133 -15.42 -7.04 -0.04
C MET A 133 -14.85 -6.20 1.09
N LYS A 134 -15.43 -6.32 2.29
CA LYS A 134 -14.88 -5.69 3.48
C LYS A 134 -13.57 -6.41 3.85
N TYR A 135 -12.47 -5.68 3.73
CA TYR A 135 -11.15 -6.19 4.12
C TYR A 135 -11.00 -6.13 5.65
N PRO A 136 -10.46 -7.17 6.31
CA PRO A 136 -10.35 -7.25 7.76
C PRO A 136 -9.24 -6.34 8.30
N GLN A 137 -9.39 -5.04 8.10
CA GLN A 137 -8.37 -4.04 8.40
C GLN A 137 -8.14 -3.87 9.90
N HIS A 138 -9.21 -3.95 10.71
CA HIS A 138 -9.09 -3.83 12.17
C HIS A 138 -8.30 -4.99 12.77
N THR A 139 -8.58 -6.22 12.30
CA THR A 139 -7.83 -7.41 12.70
C THR A 139 -6.36 -7.26 12.38
N LEU A 140 -6.04 -6.88 11.15
CA LEU A 140 -4.67 -6.70 10.71
C LEU A 140 -3.95 -5.58 11.47
N ASN A 141 -4.65 -4.51 11.84
CA ASN A 141 -4.06 -3.42 12.60
C ASN A 141 -3.71 -3.83 14.05
N LYS A 142 -4.40 -4.83 14.61
CA LYS A 142 -4.14 -5.37 15.95
C LYS A 142 -3.03 -6.43 15.97
N MET A 143 -2.61 -6.96 14.83
CA MET A 143 -1.56 -7.99 14.73
C MET A 143 -0.18 -7.37 14.87
N GLY A 144 0.46 -7.47 16.05
CA GLY A 144 1.81 -7.01 16.31
C GLY A 144 2.03 -5.49 16.15
N LYS A 145 3.14 -4.98 16.62
CA LYS A 145 3.54 -3.56 16.47
C LYS A 145 4.27 -3.33 15.15
N CYS A 146 5.17 -4.25 14.80
CA CYS A 146 5.96 -4.20 13.57
C CYS A 146 5.45 -5.23 12.55
N MET A 147 5.08 -4.77 11.36
CA MET A 147 4.65 -5.64 10.25
C MET A 147 5.45 -5.32 9.00
N MET A 148 5.97 -6.35 8.36
CA MET A 148 6.66 -6.29 7.09
C MET A 148 5.95 -7.15 6.05
N SER A 149 6.06 -6.81 4.78
CA SER A 149 5.62 -7.62 3.65
C SER A 149 6.78 -7.88 2.71
N VAL A 150 6.80 -9.07 2.12
CA VAL A 150 7.80 -9.46 1.12
C VAL A 150 7.14 -9.93 -0.15
N ASP A 151 7.85 -9.74 -1.27
CA ASP A 151 7.40 -10.17 -2.59
C ASP A 151 8.57 -10.22 -3.56
N PHE A 152 8.57 -11.18 -4.48
CA PHE A 152 9.56 -11.22 -5.54
C PHE A 152 9.23 -10.24 -6.67
N ILE A 153 10.26 -9.67 -7.27
CA ILE A 153 10.16 -8.83 -8.47
C ILE A 153 10.97 -9.49 -9.58
N GLY A 154 10.32 -9.86 -10.65
CA GLY A 154 11.00 -10.42 -11.81
C GLY A 154 10.21 -11.46 -12.55
N PRO A 155 10.81 -12.05 -13.56
CA PRO A 155 12.14 -11.72 -14.07
C PRO A 155 12.21 -10.35 -14.74
N LYS A 156 13.36 -9.70 -14.60
CA LYS A 156 13.80 -8.57 -15.40
C LYS A 156 14.98 -9.03 -16.26
N TYR A 157 15.30 -8.31 -17.32
CA TYR A 157 16.33 -8.72 -18.27
C TYR A 157 17.36 -7.63 -18.48
N LEU A 158 18.63 -7.96 -18.44
CA LEU A 158 19.72 -7.07 -18.80
C LEU A 158 19.66 -6.74 -20.28
N LYS A 159 20.09 -5.52 -20.62
CA LYS A 159 20.15 -5.09 -22.00
C LYS A 159 21.40 -5.66 -22.68
N GLY A 160 21.21 -6.32 -23.79
CA GLY A 160 22.29 -6.93 -24.58
C GLY A 160 22.42 -8.43 -24.35
N SER A 161 22.75 -8.87 -23.14
CA SER A 161 22.87 -10.29 -22.82
C SER A 161 21.53 -11.01 -22.75
N GLY A 162 20.48 -10.33 -22.30
CA GLY A 162 19.18 -10.95 -22.02
C GLY A 162 19.15 -11.75 -20.73
N ASP A 163 20.17 -11.65 -19.89
CA ASP A 163 20.26 -12.38 -18.61
C ASP A 163 19.15 -11.98 -17.66
N ARG A 164 18.61 -12.97 -16.97
CA ARG A 164 17.50 -12.82 -16.04
C ARG A 164 17.99 -12.29 -14.71
N ILE A 165 17.34 -11.24 -14.24
CA ILE A 165 17.58 -10.68 -12.91
C ILE A 165 16.30 -10.71 -12.10
N ASN A 166 16.39 -11.19 -10.87
CA ASN A 166 15.30 -11.20 -9.91
C ASN A 166 15.67 -10.38 -8.68
N PHE A 167 14.64 -9.92 -7.98
CA PHE A 167 14.80 -9.15 -6.74
C PHE A 167 13.82 -9.63 -5.69
N LEU A 168 14.18 -9.47 -4.43
CA LEU A 168 13.26 -9.54 -3.31
C LEU A 168 12.99 -8.15 -2.78
N SER A 169 11.72 -7.80 -2.68
CA SER A 169 11.23 -6.55 -2.12
C SER A 169 10.77 -6.79 -0.70
N CYS A 170 11.41 -6.10 0.25
CA CYS A 170 11.10 -6.11 1.66
C CYS A 170 10.47 -4.77 2.02
N LYS A 171 9.21 -4.77 2.48
CA LYS A 171 8.46 -3.54 2.76
C LYS A 171 7.88 -3.55 4.15
N TYR A 172 8.44 -2.73 5.05
CA TYR A 172 7.81 -2.43 6.33
C TYR A 172 6.52 -1.63 6.09
N ILE A 173 5.45 -2.06 6.75
CA ILE A 173 4.10 -1.49 6.61
C ILE A 173 3.81 -0.60 7.81
N ARG A 174 4.23 -1.00 8.97
CA ARG A 174 4.13 -0.29 10.24
C ARG A 174 5.22 -0.70 11.23
N PRO A 175 5.54 0.14 12.23
CA PRO A 175 4.98 1.47 12.48
C PRO A 175 5.40 2.50 11.44
N ARG A 176 6.44 2.24 10.66
CA ARG A 176 6.98 3.10 9.59
C ARG A 176 6.89 2.41 8.24
N LYS A 177 6.79 3.21 7.20
CA LYS A 177 6.80 2.71 5.82
C LYS A 177 8.22 2.79 5.27
N GLU A 178 8.97 1.73 5.39
CA GLU A 178 10.34 1.61 4.86
C GLU A 178 10.40 0.47 3.84
N GLY A 179 11.31 0.55 2.88
CA GLY A 179 11.40 -0.46 1.84
C GLY A 179 12.83 -0.66 1.38
N ILE A 180 13.19 -1.93 1.23
CA ILE A 180 14.52 -2.37 0.82
C ILE A 180 14.34 -3.35 -0.34
N ILE A 181 15.15 -3.22 -1.37
CA ILE A 181 15.21 -4.16 -2.50
C ILE A 181 16.59 -4.75 -2.54
N LYS A 182 16.65 -6.07 -2.69
CA LYS A 182 17.90 -6.83 -2.87
C LYS A 182 17.80 -7.67 -4.13
N ARG A 183 18.89 -7.79 -4.86
CA ARG A 183 18.98 -8.74 -5.97
C ARG A 183 19.07 -10.17 -5.41
N VAL A 184 18.46 -11.09 -6.12
CA VAL A 184 18.48 -12.53 -5.82
C VAL A 184 18.81 -13.30 -7.10
N GLU A 185 19.46 -14.43 -6.96
CA GLU A 185 19.79 -15.27 -8.11
C GLU A 185 18.58 -16.00 -8.66
N GLY A 186 17.63 -16.34 -7.79
CA GLY A 186 16.38 -16.99 -8.16
C GLY A 186 15.24 -16.67 -7.21
N GLN A 187 14.02 -16.99 -7.62
CA GLN A 187 12.84 -16.89 -6.77
C GLN A 187 12.70 -18.18 -5.95
N THR A 188 13.60 -18.39 -5.01
CA THR A 188 13.69 -19.60 -4.19
C THR A 188 13.54 -19.28 -2.70
N THR A 189 13.19 -20.31 -1.93
CA THR A 189 13.11 -20.23 -0.47
C THR A 189 14.44 -19.82 0.15
N ASP A 190 15.55 -20.38 -0.32
CA ASP A 190 16.88 -20.13 0.24
C ASP A 190 17.32 -18.68 0.00
N GLU A 191 17.04 -18.14 -1.18
CA GLU A 191 17.31 -16.75 -1.50
C GLU A 191 16.44 -15.78 -0.66
N ALA A 192 15.16 -16.12 -0.46
CA ALA A 192 14.29 -15.32 0.41
C ALA A 192 14.82 -15.30 1.85
N ILE A 193 15.23 -16.43 2.39
CA ILE A 193 15.81 -16.54 3.74
C ILE A 193 17.15 -15.80 3.82
N ARG A 194 18.03 -15.94 2.82
CA ARG A 194 19.31 -15.24 2.77
C ARG A 194 19.12 -13.73 2.83
N VAL A 195 18.24 -13.20 1.99
CA VAL A 195 17.98 -11.76 1.94
C VAL A 195 17.32 -11.26 3.23
N LEU A 196 16.38 -12.02 3.82
CA LEU A 196 15.76 -11.60 5.08
C LEU A 196 16.78 -11.55 6.23
N LYS A 197 17.73 -12.48 6.29
CA LYS A 197 18.83 -12.42 7.25
C LYS A 197 19.66 -11.16 7.08
N GLU A 198 20.04 -10.82 5.85
CA GLU A 198 20.80 -9.61 5.55
C GLU A 198 20.00 -8.33 5.92
N VAL A 199 18.70 -8.30 5.61
CA VAL A 199 17.86 -7.16 5.93
C VAL A 199 17.67 -7.00 7.43
N TRP A 200 17.50 -8.08 8.16
CA TRP A 200 17.26 -8.05 9.61
C TRP A 200 18.54 -7.90 10.45
N ASN A 201 19.71 -8.03 9.85
CA ASN A 201 20.95 -7.61 10.51
C ASN A 201 20.98 -6.09 10.74
N ASP A 202 20.45 -5.31 9.80
CA ASP A 202 20.48 -3.85 9.82
C ASP A 202 19.11 -3.23 10.21
N ASN A 203 18.06 -4.03 10.28
CA ASN A 203 16.69 -3.56 10.49
C ASN A 203 15.94 -4.47 11.45
N PRO A 204 14.93 -3.95 12.17
CA PRO A 204 14.14 -4.71 13.13
C PRO A 204 13.48 -5.95 12.51
N ILE A 205 13.49 -7.05 13.26
CA ILE A 205 12.69 -8.22 12.94
C ILE A 205 11.20 -7.87 13.16
N PRO A 206 10.31 -8.10 12.19
CA PRO A 206 8.90 -7.81 12.39
C PRO A 206 8.22 -8.82 13.30
N ASP A 207 7.21 -8.40 14.04
CA ASP A 207 6.33 -9.34 14.75
C ASP A 207 5.52 -10.21 13.77
N VAL A 208 5.19 -9.64 12.59
CA VAL A 208 4.38 -10.29 11.56
C VAL A 208 5.00 -10.09 10.19
N LEU A 209 5.24 -11.19 9.48
CA LEU A 209 5.63 -11.16 8.08
C LEU A 209 4.44 -11.53 7.21
N ARG A 210 4.02 -10.59 6.38
CA ARG A 210 2.94 -10.76 5.41
C ARG A 210 3.51 -11.22 4.08
N ILE A 211 3.04 -12.35 3.60
CA ILE A 211 3.56 -13.08 2.46
C ILE A 211 2.44 -13.48 1.51
N ASP A 212 2.77 -13.56 0.23
CA ASP A 212 1.86 -14.13 -0.74
C ASP A 212 1.85 -15.67 -0.71
N ASN A 213 1.11 -16.29 -1.64
CA ASN A 213 1.02 -17.74 -1.72
C ASN A 213 1.98 -18.34 -2.77
N ASP A 214 3.13 -17.70 -3.02
CA ASP A 214 4.14 -18.26 -3.88
C ASP A 214 4.77 -19.53 -3.27
N SER A 215 5.20 -20.42 -4.14
CA SER A 215 5.83 -21.69 -3.75
C SER A 215 7.14 -21.49 -2.98
N ALA A 216 7.91 -20.46 -3.32
CA ALA A 216 9.14 -20.10 -2.65
C ALA A 216 8.93 -19.72 -1.17
N PHE A 217 7.74 -19.23 -0.82
CA PHE A 217 7.36 -18.95 0.58
C PHE A 217 6.66 -20.12 1.27
N GLY A 218 6.64 -21.29 0.62
CA GLY A 218 6.13 -22.54 1.22
C GLY A 218 4.61 -22.63 1.34
N ALA A 219 3.85 -21.77 0.65
CA ALA A 219 2.39 -21.78 0.71
C ALA A 219 1.74 -22.85 -0.19
N ASN A 220 2.43 -23.29 -1.22
CA ASN A 220 1.95 -24.25 -2.22
C ASN A 220 2.74 -25.57 -2.18
N LEU A 221 2.80 -26.17 -1.00
CA LEU A 221 3.42 -27.50 -0.87
C LEU A 221 2.57 -28.58 -1.58
N SER A 222 3.25 -29.62 -2.05
CA SER A 222 2.58 -30.74 -2.73
C SER A 222 1.66 -31.55 -1.82
N ARG A 223 1.91 -31.54 -0.52
CA ARG A 223 1.23 -32.37 0.47
C ARG A 223 0.34 -31.54 1.42
N GLU A 224 -0.79 -32.14 1.77
CA GLU A 224 -1.78 -31.55 2.69
C GLU A 224 -1.23 -31.43 4.12
N LYS A 225 -1.59 -30.34 4.82
CA LYS A 225 -1.23 -30.05 6.22
C LYS A 225 0.28 -30.08 6.48
N GLN A 226 1.05 -29.46 5.57
CA GLN A 226 2.49 -29.32 5.73
C GLN A 226 2.92 -27.86 5.59
N ILE A 227 4.01 -27.50 6.25
CA ILE A 227 4.65 -26.18 6.15
C ILE A 227 6.05 -26.32 5.56
N GLY A 228 6.47 -25.31 4.79
CA GLY A 228 7.79 -25.25 4.16
C GLY A 228 8.89 -24.71 5.08
N SER A 229 10.12 -24.78 4.62
CA SER A 229 11.31 -24.30 5.33
C SER A 229 11.21 -22.80 5.65
N PHE A 230 10.60 -22.00 4.77
CA PHE A 230 10.38 -20.59 5.01
C PHE A 230 9.49 -20.34 6.24
N THR A 231 8.38 -21.06 6.37
CA THR A 231 7.50 -20.97 7.54
C THR A 231 8.24 -21.40 8.81
N LEU A 232 8.99 -22.51 8.75
CA LEU A 232 9.80 -22.98 9.88
C LEU A 232 10.83 -21.94 10.31
N PHE A 233 11.51 -21.29 9.37
CA PHE A 233 12.43 -20.20 9.62
C PHE A 233 11.77 -19.06 10.43
N LEU A 234 10.58 -18.61 10.01
CA LEU A 234 9.85 -17.55 10.69
C LEU A 234 9.46 -17.96 12.12
N LEU A 235 8.89 -19.16 12.29
CA LEU A 235 8.47 -19.65 13.60
C LEU A 235 9.63 -19.77 14.60
N ASN A 236 10.80 -20.21 14.14
CA ASN A 236 12.00 -20.28 14.96
C ASN A 236 12.48 -18.89 15.42
N LEU A 237 12.28 -17.87 14.60
CA LEU A 237 12.65 -16.49 14.92
C LEU A 237 11.63 -15.75 15.81
N GLY A 238 10.44 -16.31 15.97
CA GLY A 238 9.34 -15.61 16.66
C GLY A 238 8.56 -14.68 15.77
N VAL A 239 8.70 -14.82 14.43
CA VAL A 239 7.95 -14.04 13.44
C VAL A 239 6.68 -14.78 13.05
N LYS A 240 5.54 -14.14 13.22
CA LYS A 240 4.23 -14.70 12.84
C LYS A 240 4.03 -14.60 11.32
N PRO A 241 3.93 -15.75 10.60
CA PRO A 241 3.63 -15.72 9.17
C PRO A 241 2.15 -15.40 8.94
N LEU A 242 1.88 -14.45 8.03
CA LEU A 242 0.53 -14.11 7.59
C LEU A 242 0.42 -14.29 6.07
N TYR A 243 -0.19 -15.38 5.65
CA TYR A 243 -0.46 -15.67 4.24
C TYR A 243 -1.70 -14.92 3.75
N VAL A 244 -1.53 -14.09 2.71
CA VAL A 244 -2.64 -13.34 2.11
C VAL A 244 -3.60 -14.25 1.34
N ALA A 245 -4.80 -13.75 1.02
CA ALA A 245 -5.77 -14.53 0.27
C ALA A 245 -5.26 -14.78 -1.16
N GLN A 246 -5.45 -16.01 -1.63
CA GLN A 246 -5.07 -16.41 -2.98
C GLN A 246 -5.81 -15.58 -4.05
N ARG A 247 -5.16 -15.29 -5.17
CA ARG A 247 -5.71 -14.53 -6.30
C ARG A 247 -6.27 -13.15 -5.92
N SER A 248 -5.71 -12.55 -4.87
CA SER A 248 -6.17 -11.26 -4.33
C SER A 248 -5.00 -10.28 -4.21
N PRO A 249 -4.44 -9.80 -5.32
CA PRO A 249 -3.24 -8.95 -5.33
C PRO A 249 -3.41 -7.70 -4.47
N TRP A 250 -4.62 -7.11 -4.41
CA TRP A 250 -4.86 -5.94 -3.55
C TRP A 250 -4.59 -6.18 -2.05
N ASN A 251 -4.52 -7.43 -1.61
CA ASN A 251 -4.18 -7.77 -0.22
C ASN A 251 -2.71 -7.53 0.09
N ASN A 252 -1.85 -7.47 -0.91
CA ASN A 252 -0.42 -7.18 -0.78
C ASN A 252 -0.04 -5.79 -1.32
N GLY A 253 -1.02 -4.89 -1.45
CA GLY A 253 -0.88 -3.60 -2.12
C GLY A 253 0.24 -2.70 -1.60
N SER A 254 0.74 -2.90 -0.36
CA SER A 254 1.87 -2.13 0.17
C SER A 254 3.18 -2.47 -0.53
N VAL A 255 3.51 -3.76 -0.64
CA VAL A 255 4.73 -4.21 -1.33
C VAL A 255 4.58 -4.06 -2.84
N GLU A 256 3.40 -4.32 -3.40
CA GLU A 256 3.14 -4.08 -4.83
C GLU A 256 3.32 -2.59 -5.21
N GLY A 257 2.89 -1.69 -4.32
CA GLY A 257 3.16 -0.26 -4.48
C GLY A 257 4.65 0.05 -4.50
N HIS A 258 5.45 -0.59 -3.64
CA HIS A 258 6.90 -0.50 -3.62
C HIS A 258 7.52 -1.06 -4.91
N ASN A 259 7.09 -2.24 -5.36
CA ASN A 259 7.52 -2.87 -6.60
C ASN A 259 7.22 -1.98 -7.82
N SER A 260 6.05 -1.32 -7.82
CA SER A 260 5.68 -0.35 -8.85
C SER A 260 6.59 0.90 -8.85
N VAL A 261 6.98 1.39 -7.67
CA VAL A 261 7.92 2.51 -7.54
C VAL A 261 9.30 2.09 -8.06
N PHE A 262 9.81 0.93 -7.63
CA PHE A 262 11.07 0.39 -8.12
C PHE A 262 11.07 0.23 -9.65
N SER A 263 10.07 -0.42 -10.21
CA SER A 263 9.98 -0.60 -11.66
C SER A 263 9.96 0.73 -12.40
N LYS A 264 9.21 1.72 -11.95
CA LYS A 264 9.06 3.01 -12.65
C LYS A 264 10.23 3.96 -12.44
N LYS A 265 10.85 3.96 -11.26
CA LYS A 265 11.86 4.95 -10.88
C LYS A 265 13.27 4.44 -11.09
N PHE A 266 13.47 3.14 -10.98
CA PHE A 266 14.76 2.47 -11.11
C PHE A 266 14.85 1.71 -12.43
N TRP A 267 14.16 0.56 -12.56
CA TRP A 267 14.37 -0.36 -13.67
C TRP A 267 14.05 0.23 -15.04
N ASN A 268 12.89 0.87 -15.18
CA ASN A 268 12.46 1.45 -16.45
C ASN A 268 13.14 2.80 -16.78
N LYS A 269 13.84 3.40 -15.81
CA LYS A 269 14.54 4.67 -16.00
C LYS A 269 15.99 4.46 -16.41
N LEU A 270 16.61 3.40 -15.92
CA LEU A 270 17.99 3.03 -16.19
C LEU A 270 18.06 1.88 -17.19
N ARG A 271 19.25 1.70 -17.77
CA ARG A 271 19.56 0.58 -18.65
C ARG A 271 20.81 -0.07 -18.12
N PHE A 272 20.69 -1.32 -17.74
CA PHE A 272 21.78 -2.09 -17.15
C PHE A 272 22.34 -3.09 -18.15
N THR A 273 23.65 -3.23 -18.19
CA THR A 273 24.37 -4.19 -19.04
C THR A 273 24.97 -5.33 -18.22
N ASP A 274 25.20 -5.14 -16.91
CA ASP A 274 25.74 -6.14 -16.03
C ASP A 274 25.11 -6.08 -14.62
N GLU A 275 25.27 -7.16 -13.86
CA GLU A 275 24.71 -7.32 -12.52
C GLU A 275 25.37 -6.43 -11.47
N LYS A 276 26.70 -6.17 -11.60
CA LYS A 276 27.43 -5.33 -10.64
C LYS A 276 26.94 -3.89 -10.67
N GLU A 277 26.65 -3.38 -11.87
CA GLU A 277 26.04 -2.06 -12.03
C GLU A 277 24.68 -2.00 -11.33
N VAL A 278 23.86 -3.06 -11.49
CA VAL A 278 22.57 -3.18 -10.81
C VAL A 278 22.74 -3.12 -9.30
N ASP A 279 23.68 -3.90 -8.73
CA ASP A 279 23.92 -3.98 -7.29
C ASP A 279 24.36 -2.65 -6.69
N VAL A 280 25.25 -1.91 -7.37
CA VAL A 280 25.68 -0.56 -6.95
C VAL A 280 24.50 0.41 -6.97
N LYS A 281 23.73 0.42 -8.04
CA LYS A 281 22.59 1.34 -8.20
C LYS A 281 21.42 1.03 -7.28
N ILE A 282 21.18 -0.24 -6.92
CA ILE A 282 20.16 -0.62 -5.93
C ILE A 282 20.48 -0.01 -4.56
N LYS A 283 21.73 -0.04 -4.13
CA LYS A 283 22.13 0.58 -2.86
C LYS A 283 21.74 2.07 -2.85
N SER A 284 22.07 2.79 -3.93
CA SER A 284 21.70 4.19 -4.09
C SER A 284 20.17 4.40 -4.09
N PHE A 285 19.43 3.52 -4.77
CA PHE A 285 17.96 3.57 -4.80
C PHE A 285 17.36 3.37 -3.40
N ASN A 286 17.83 2.39 -2.64
CA ASN A 286 17.34 2.11 -1.29
C ASN A 286 17.59 3.32 -0.35
N LEU A 287 18.79 3.92 -0.39
CA LEU A 287 19.12 5.12 0.38
C LEU A 287 18.23 6.32 0.01
N GLU A 288 17.98 6.55 -1.27
CA GLU A 288 17.07 7.62 -1.69
C GLU A 288 15.61 7.31 -1.32
N TYR A 289 15.20 6.03 -1.38
CA TYR A 289 13.85 5.61 -0.99
C TYR A 289 13.64 5.81 0.51
N GLU A 290 14.62 5.49 1.33
CA GLU A 290 14.60 5.76 2.77
C GLU A 290 14.46 7.27 3.05
N LYS A 291 15.31 8.11 2.44
CA LYS A 291 15.19 9.58 2.54
C LYS A 291 13.79 10.08 2.13
N TYR A 292 13.24 9.51 1.06
CA TYR A 292 11.88 9.84 0.61
C TYR A 292 10.82 9.41 1.62
N THR A 293 10.90 8.19 2.16
CA THR A 293 9.93 7.68 3.12
C THR A 293 10.00 8.42 4.45
N ASN A 294 11.19 8.87 4.88
CA ASN A 294 11.36 9.69 6.06
C ASN A 294 10.62 11.04 6.00
N LEU A 295 10.37 11.57 4.79
CA LEU A 295 9.52 12.77 4.62
C LEU A 295 8.02 12.52 4.86
N VAL A 296 7.56 11.28 4.85
CA VAL A 296 6.14 10.89 5.03
C VAL A 296 5.89 10.12 6.32
N ASN A 297 6.93 9.65 6.97
CA ASN A 297 6.83 8.93 8.25
C ASN A 297 6.73 9.94 9.40
N ASN A 298 5.70 9.77 10.23
CA ASN A 298 5.49 10.58 11.44
C ASN A 298 6.09 9.91 12.70
N ASN A 299 6.41 8.63 12.62
CA ASN A 299 6.96 7.86 13.73
C ASN A 299 8.50 7.90 13.72
N PRO A 300 9.16 7.82 14.89
CA PRO A 300 10.62 7.71 14.95
C PRO A 300 11.12 6.47 14.21
N PRO A 301 12.40 6.38 13.86
CA PRO A 301 13.02 5.16 13.38
C PRO A 301 12.75 4.01 14.35
N LEU A 302 12.63 2.80 13.80
CA LEU A 302 12.57 1.59 14.61
C LEU A 302 13.95 1.41 15.26
N GLU A 303 13.95 1.07 16.53
CA GLU A 303 15.19 0.65 17.20
C GLU A 303 15.67 -0.66 16.58
N ASN A 304 16.96 -0.75 16.27
CA ASN A 304 17.51 -2.01 15.80
C ASN A 304 17.44 -3.03 16.95
N PRO A 305 16.98 -4.26 16.67
CA PRO A 305 17.04 -5.31 17.67
C PRO A 305 18.50 -5.67 17.95
N GLU A 306 18.74 -6.22 19.10
CA GLU A 306 20.04 -6.85 19.39
C GLU A 306 20.39 -7.88 18.30
N PHE A 307 21.63 -7.90 17.94
CA PHE A 307 22.24 -8.65 16.85
C PHE A 307 21.80 -10.12 16.83
N MET A 308 21.37 -10.63 15.70
CA MET A 308 20.93 -12.02 15.52
C MET A 308 22.09 -12.99 15.26
N ASP A 309 23.15 -12.93 16.01
CA ASP A 309 24.32 -13.79 15.83
C ASP A 309 24.07 -15.29 16.05
N ASP A 310 22.95 -15.62 16.72
CA ASP A 310 22.61 -17.00 17.11
C ASP A 310 21.82 -17.79 16.05
N PHE A 311 21.42 -17.16 14.93
CA PHE A 311 20.59 -17.86 13.95
C PHE A 311 21.41 -18.80 13.06
N LYS A 312 21.43 -20.10 13.37
CA LYS A 312 22.10 -21.12 12.55
C LYS A 312 21.14 -21.73 11.52
N SER A 313 21.66 -22.05 10.34
CA SER A 313 20.93 -22.76 9.29
C SER A 313 20.33 -24.10 9.78
N ALA A 314 20.93 -24.71 10.81
CA ALA A 314 20.43 -25.92 11.46
C ALA A 314 19.07 -25.71 12.14
N ASP A 315 18.77 -24.50 12.62
CA ASP A 315 17.50 -24.21 13.32
C ASP A 315 16.31 -24.26 12.38
N ILE A 316 16.51 -24.00 11.08
CA ILE A 316 15.45 -24.13 10.06
C ILE A 316 14.98 -25.58 9.94
N LYS A 317 15.87 -26.56 10.16
CA LYS A 317 15.56 -27.99 10.12
C LYS A 317 14.90 -28.50 11.39
N ASN A 318 14.91 -27.70 12.46
CA ASN A 318 14.29 -28.05 13.72
C ASN A 318 12.77 -27.96 13.63
N LYS A 319 12.11 -29.10 13.63
CA LYS A 319 10.66 -29.22 13.43
C LYS A 319 9.89 -29.45 14.73
N HIS A 320 10.55 -29.33 15.89
CA HIS A 320 9.89 -29.51 17.20
C HIS A 320 9.13 -28.26 17.58
N VAL A 321 7.82 -28.38 17.73
CA VAL A 321 6.92 -27.27 18.12
C VAL A 321 7.36 -26.60 19.42
N LYS A 322 7.87 -27.38 20.39
CA LYS A 322 8.36 -26.87 21.68
C LYS A 322 9.53 -25.87 21.56
N LYS A 323 10.27 -25.91 20.45
CA LYS A 323 11.43 -25.06 20.20
C LYS A 323 11.12 -23.82 19.38
N PHE A 324 9.94 -23.72 18.83
CA PHE A 324 9.52 -22.52 18.11
C PHE A 324 9.31 -21.37 19.11
N LYS A 325 9.72 -20.17 18.69
CA LYS A 325 9.44 -18.92 19.42
C LYS A 325 8.03 -18.40 19.11
N GLU A 326 7.55 -18.62 17.88
CA GLU A 326 6.16 -18.34 17.46
C GLU A 326 5.42 -19.65 17.20
N HIS A 327 4.13 -19.71 17.56
CA HIS A 327 3.32 -20.93 17.47
C HIS A 327 2.07 -20.76 16.62
N GLU A 328 1.83 -19.56 16.09
CA GLU A 328 0.68 -19.26 15.27
C GLU A 328 1.07 -19.04 13.81
N ILE A 329 0.32 -19.67 12.90
CA ILE A 329 0.40 -19.44 11.46
C ILE A 329 -0.93 -18.86 11.00
N CYS A 330 -0.89 -17.68 10.41
CA CYS A 330 -2.09 -16.95 10.04
C CYS A 330 -2.34 -16.96 8.54
N PHE A 331 -3.61 -17.02 8.18
CA PHE A 331 -4.06 -16.99 6.78
C PHE A 331 -5.23 -16.03 6.63
N LEU A 332 -5.21 -15.24 5.57
CA LEU A 332 -6.40 -14.61 5.04
C LEU A 332 -6.93 -15.47 3.91
N ARG A 333 -8.21 -15.78 3.93
CA ARG A 333 -8.88 -16.56 2.89
C ARG A 333 -10.17 -15.87 2.47
N ILE A 334 -10.58 -16.10 1.23
CA ILE A 334 -11.90 -15.69 0.73
C ILE A 334 -12.70 -16.95 0.57
N THR A 335 -13.88 -16.98 1.20
CA THR A 335 -14.79 -18.11 1.10
C THR A 335 -15.29 -18.26 -0.33
N ARG A 336 -15.10 -19.44 -0.90
CA ARG A 336 -15.55 -19.83 -2.24
C ARG A 336 -16.82 -20.64 -2.14
N ARG A 337 -17.57 -20.70 -3.22
CA ARG A 337 -18.77 -21.51 -3.37
C ARG A 337 -18.41 -22.91 -3.86
N LYS A 338 -19.12 -23.93 -3.34
CA LYS A 338 -19.14 -25.29 -3.86
C LYS A 338 -20.60 -25.77 -3.92
N GLY A 339 -20.98 -26.42 -5.02
CA GLY A 339 -22.37 -26.71 -5.37
C GLY A 339 -23.00 -25.61 -6.23
N GLU A 340 -24.17 -25.91 -6.82
CA GLU A 340 -24.92 -24.95 -7.61
C GLU A 340 -25.64 -23.94 -6.71
N ARG A 341 -25.87 -22.74 -7.20
CA ARG A 341 -26.51 -21.67 -6.43
C ARG A 341 -27.97 -22.05 -6.16
N GLY A 342 -28.34 -22.09 -4.87
CA GLY A 342 -29.68 -22.46 -4.43
C GLY A 342 -29.90 -23.95 -4.22
N ASP A 343 -28.93 -24.81 -4.47
CA ASP A 343 -28.97 -26.23 -4.15
C ASP A 343 -28.84 -26.44 -2.63
N LYS A 344 -29.59 -27.43 -2.09
CA LYS A 344 -29.46 -27.88 -0.69
C LYS A 344 -28.08 -28.39 -0.32
N LYS A 345 -27.26 -28.75 -1.32
CA LYS A 345 -25.85 -29.16 -1.16
C LYS A 345 -24.86 -28.01 -1.28
N GLU A 346 -25.32 -26.77 -1.49
CA GLU A 346 -24.46 -25.59 -1.59
C GLU A 346 -23.81 -25.30 -0.23
N TYR A 347 -22.50 -24.99 -0.24
CA TYR A 347 -21.78 -24.55 0.94
C TYR A 347 -20.62 -23.61 0.58
N GLY A 348 -20.21 -22.79 1.53
CA GLY A 348 -18.96 -22.04 1.46
C GLY A 348 -17.76 -22.92 1.82
N PHE A 349 -16.60 -22.65 1.25
CA PHE A 349 -15.37 -23.31 1.68
C PHE A 349 -14.15 -22.40 1.56
N ILE A 350 -13.14 -22.71 2.36
CA ILE A 350 -11.80 -22.16 2.27
C ILE A 350 -10.78 -23.29 2.22
N ASP A 351 -9.62 -22.99 1.66
CA ASP A 351 -8.48 -23.91 1.67
C ASP A 351 -7.37 -23.37 2.58
N VAL A 352 -6.92 -24.20 3.52
CA VAL A 352 -5.77 -23.91 4.38
C VAL A 352 -4.80 -25.08 4.29
N LEU A 353 -3.62 -24.86 3.73
CA LEU A 353 -2.59 -25.89 3.50
C LEU A 353 -3.15 -27.12 2.80
N LYS A 354 -3.85 -26.93 1.69
CA LYS A 354 -4.53 -27.98 0.88
C LYS A 354 -5.59 -28.80 1.64
N HIS A 355 -6.03 -28.31 2.77
CA HIS A 355 -7.15 -28.89 3.50
C HIS A 355 -8.40 -28.03 3.32
N GLU A 356 -9.46 -28.61 2.76
CA GLU A 356 -10.75 -27.94 2.56
C GLU A 356 -11.54 -27.85 3.87
N ILE A 357 -11.99 -26.65 4.20
CA ILE A 357 -12.80 -26.39 5.37
C ILE A 357 -14.15 -25.86 4.90
N LYS A 358 -15.19 -26.63 5.18
CA LYS A 358 -16.57 -26.27 4.88
C LYS A 358 -17.05 -25.17 5.83
N LEU A 359 -17.71 -24.16 5.29
CA LEU A 359 -18.28 -23.03 5.98
C LEU A 359 -19.73 -22.81 5.56
N SER A 360 -20.45 -21.95 6.26
CA SER A 360 -21.81 -21.54 5.91
C SER A 360 -21.86 -20.84 4.55
N VAL A 361 -23.01 -20.96 3.86
CA VAL A 361 -23.32 -20.27 2.60
C VAL A 361 -23.25 -18.74 2.75
N ASP A 362 -23.67 -18.23 3.90
CA ASP A 362 -23.71 -16.79 4.19
C ASP A 362 -22.32 -16.13 4.17
N LEU A 363 -21.26 -16.93 4.32
CA LEU A 363 -19.88 -16.47 4.31
C LEU A 363 -19.27 -16.42 2.90
N ILE A 364 -19.97 -16.86 1.86
CA ILE A 364 -19.45 -16.87 0.48
C ILE A 364 -19.08 -15.45 0.06
N ASN A 365 -17.87 -15.30 -0.51
CA ASN A 365 -17.25 -14.05 -0.90
C ASN A 365 -16.87 -13.13 0.29
N LEU A 366 -16.88 -13.61 1.53
CA LEU A 366 -16.35 -12.87 2.66
C LEU A 366 -14.91 -13.30 2.99
N PHE A 367 -14.19 -12.40 3.63
CA PHE A 367 -12.88 -12.72 4.19
C PHE A 367 -13.03 -13.50 5.49
N VAL A 368 -12.23 -14.55 5.59
CA VAL A 368 -12.06 -15.35 6.80
C VAL A 368 -10.61 -15.24 7.23
N TYR A 369 -10.40 -14.90 8.48
CA TYR A 369 -9.09 -14.90 9.13
C TYR A 369 -8.90 -16.25 9.84
N CYS A 370 -7.85 -16.97 9.49
CA CYS A 370 -7.59 -18.30 10.02
C CYS A 370 -6.27 -18.31 10.80
N VAL A 371 -6.25 -19.00 11.93
CA VAL A 371 -5.08 -19.17 12.78
C VAL A 371 -4.88 -20.65 13.08
N ILE A 372 -3.76 -21.22 12.66
CA ILE A 372 -3.29 -22.51 13.13
C ILE A 372 -2.49 -22.27 14.41
N ASP A 373 -3.02 -22.74 15.54
CA ASP A 373 -2.33 -22.76 16.81
C ASP A 373 -1.63 -24.14 16.98
N LEU A 374 -0.32 -24.14 16.88
CA LEU A 374 0.49 -25.35 16.93
C LEU A 374 0.47 -26.01 18.31
N LYS A 375 0.39 -25.22 19.40
CA LYS A 375 0.32 -25.76 20.77
C LYS A 375 -1.01 -26.45 21.02
N LYS A 376 -2.11 -25.83 20.62
CA LYS A 376 -3.44 -26.39 20.75
C LYS A 376 -3.77 -27.45 19.70
N LYS A 377 -2.98 -27.55 18.63
CA LYS A 377 -3.20 -28.45 17.47
C LYS A 377 -4.56 -28.20 16.84
N LYS A 378 -4.98 -26.94 16.77
CA LYS A 378 -6.27 -26.48 16.25
C LYS A 378 -6.10 -25.41 15.18
N LEU A 379 -7.06 -25.37 14.28
CA LEU A 379 -7.29 -24.28 13.37
C LEU A 379 -8.56 -23.55 13.79
N PHE A 380 -8.43 -22.26 14.02
CA PHE A 380 -9.52 -21.35 14.28
C PHE A 380 -9.83 -20.50 13.07
N CYS A 381 -11.10 -20.32 12.76
CA CYS A 381 -11.58 -19.47 11.68
C CYS A 381 -12.44 -18.36 12.26
N TYR A 382 -12.17 -17.11 11.85
CA TYR A 382 -12.84 -15.91 12.35
C TYR A 382 -13.36 -15.05 11.21
N THR A 383 -14.45 -14.36 11.46
CA THR A 383 -14.89 -13.21 10.65
C THR A 383 -14.74 -11.92 11.44
N GLU A 384 -14.55 -10.80 10.76
CA GLU A 384 -14.49 -9.48 11.37
C GLU A 384 -15.90 -8.87 11.36
N THR A 385 -16.44 -8.56 12.54
CA THR A 385 -17.73 -7.89 12.71
C THR A 385 -17.70 -6.44 12.19
N LYS A 386 -18.85 -5.77 12.14
CA LYS A 386 -18.92 -4.35 11.76
C LYS A 386 -18.12 -3.46 12.70
N ASP A 387 -18.04 -3.81 13.96
CA ASP A 387 -17.31 -3.08 14.99
C ASP A 387 -15.80 -3.41 15.05
N GLY A 388 -15.35 -4.29 14.15
CA GLY A 388 -13.94 -4.69 14.02
C GLY A 388 -13.48 -5.71 15.06
N ASN A 389 -14.41 -6.42 15.70
CA ASN A 389 -14.09 -7.55 16.57
C ASN A 389 -14.03 -8.85 15.77
N LEU A 390 -13.25 -9.82 16.25
CA LEU A 390 -13.20 -11.16 15.67
C LEU A 390 -14.31 -12.02 16.31
N GLU A 391 -15.10 -12.64 15.46
CA GLU A 391 -16.10 -13.64 15.83
C GLU A 391 -15.62 -15.00 15.31
N GLU A 392 -15.51 -15.98 16.20
CA GLU A 392 -15.15 -17.33 15.84
C GLU A 392 -16.33 -18.01 15.15
N ILE A 393 -16.11 -18.43 13.90
CA ILE A 393 -17.13 -19.10 13.08
C ILE A 393 -16.90 -20.60 13.01
N LYS A 394 -15.68 -21.06 13.25
CA LYS A 394 -15.34 -22.49 13.25
C LYS A 394 -14.01 -22.74 13.94
N ASN A 395 -13.89 -23.87 14.63
CA ASN A 395 -12.63 -24.46 15.01
C ASN A 395 -12.60 -25.96 14.71
N ILE A 396 -11.44 -26.49 14.35
CA ILE A 396 -11.23 -27.91 14.07
C ILE A 396 -9.88 -28.38 14.59
N ASN A 397 -9.76 -29.66 14.87
CA ASN A 397 -8.47 -30.28 15.14
C ASN A 397 -7.61 -30.22 13.88
N PHE A 398 -6.43 -29.62 13.98
CA PHE A 398 -5.54 -29.41 12.86
C PHE A 398 -4.08 -29.64 13.25
N LYS A 399 -3.64 -30.85 13.04
CA LYS A 399 -2.26 -31.26 13.30
C LYS A 399 -1.47 -31.22 11.99
N LEU A 400 -0.33 -30.54 11.98
CA LEU A 400 0.58 -30.59 10.85
C LEU A 400 1.27 -31.95 10.76
N LYS A 401 1.49 -32.44 9.54
CA LYS A 401 2.08 -33.78 9.31
C LYS A 401 3.60 -33.80 9.37
N ASN A 402 4.23 -32.63 9.26
CA ASN A 402 5.70 -32.53 9.13
C ASN A 402 6.38 -31.74 10.26
N VAL A 403 5.72 -31.60 11.41
CA VAL A 403 6.31 -31.06 12.64
C VAL A 403 6.18 -32.08 13.78
N ILE A 404 7.05 -31.98 14.75
CA ILE A 404 7.08 -32.85 15.94
C ILE A 404 6.49 -32.06 17.12
N TYR A 405 5.45 -32.61 17.71
CA TYR A 405 4.69 -32.00 18.81
C TYR A 405 5.20 -32.36 20.19
#